data_1b748c39e59f32ac343f878a970caf76
#
_entry.id   1b748c39e59f32ac343f878a970caf76
#
_cell.length_a   1.000
_cell.length_b   1.000
_cell.length_c   1.000
_cell.angle_alpha   90.00
_cell.angle_beta   90.00
_cell.angle_gamma   90.00
#
_symmetry.space_group_name_H-M   'P 1'
#
loop_
_entity.id
_entity.type
_entity.pdbx_description
1 polymer ?
#
loop_
_entity_poly.entity_id
_entity_poly.type
_entity_poly.pdbx_seq_one_letter_code
_entity_poly.pdbx_strand_id
1 'polypeptide(L)'
;TVVQIDRVVASDMVSLTPYLVVSGVSNAAFEAAASTDESIDALQQVLDAEQSTMYRVGWGDRVEALVREYTNENTSILKARGTAGGWILRIRFDSHALVGEFTGHLRDRGFPFDLVRLHEMSYAQTGSQFGLTPKQNEALVTAWQMGFFELPRETSMAAVAEELDITPQSLSDRLR
;
A
#
# COMPACT_ATOMS: atom_id res chain seq x y z
N THR A 1 -5.28 -10.98 16.34
CA THR A 1 -6.17 -10.17 15.46
C THR A 1 -5.31 -9.31 14.55
N VAL A 2 -5.59 -9.34 13.28
CA VAL A 2 -4.98 -8.45 12.29
C VAL A 2 -6.11 -7.72 11.57
N VAL A 3 -6.06 -6.41 11.59
CA VAL A 3 -6.95 -5.53 10.83
C VAL A 3 -6.12 -4.90 9.71
N GLN A 4 -6.57 -5.01 8.49
CA GLN A 4 -5.90 -4.42 7.33
C GLN A 4 -6.86 -3.52 6.57
N ILE A 5 -6.44 -2.31 6.27
CA ILE A 5 -7.17 -1.42 5.36
C ILE A 5 -6.68 -1.75 3.94
N ASP A 6 -7.60 -2.20 3.10
CA ASP A 6 -7.28 -2.70 1.75
C ASP A 6 -7.47 -1.64 0.68
N ARG A 7 -6.90 -0.60 0.64
CA ARG A 7 -6.90 0.60 -0.21
C ARG A 7 -7.53 1.82 0.45
N VAL A 8 -6.69 2.77 0.69
CA VAL A 8 -7.11 4.15 0.82
C VAL A 8 -7.19 4.74 -0.59
N VAL A 9 -8.34 4.66 -1.23
CA VAL A 9 -8.62 5.47 -2.41
C VAL A 9 -9.27 6.74 -1.90
N ALA A 10 -8.49 7.79 -1.74
CA ALA A 10 -9.03 9.13 -1.61
C ALA A 10 -9.55 9.55 -3.01
N SER A 11 -10.79 9.20 -3.32
CA SER A 11 -11.52 9.87 -4.38
C SER A 11 -12.42 10.91 -3.72
N ASP A 12 -12.15 12.16 -4.02
CA ASP A 12 -12.98 13.32 -3.70
C ASP A 12 -13.39 13.50 -2.24
N MET A 13 -12.51 14.15 -1.46
CA MET A 13 -12.80 15.06 -0.33
C MET A 13 -13.83 14.67 0.76
N VAL A 14 -14.49 13.52 0.72
CA VAL A 14 -15.62 13.26 1.62
C VAL A 14 -15.56 11.94 2.38
N SER A 15 -14.74 10.97 2.01
CA SER A 15 -14.77 9.68 2.74
C SER A 15 -13.41 8.99 2.76
N LEU A 16 -12.89 8.82 3.95
CA LEU A 16 -11.86 7.83 4.25
C LEU A 16 -12.35 6.47 3.75
N THR A 17 -11.47 5.72 3.12
CA THR A 17 -11.82 4.41 2.56
C THR A 17 -12.55 3.58 3.59
N PRO A 18 -13.77 3.20 3.31
CA PRO A 18 -14.64 2.65 4.33
C PRO A 18 -14.46 1.15 4.56
N TYR A 19 -13.40 0.52 4.04
CA TYR A 19 -13.29 -0.94 4.10
C TYR A 19 -12.12 -1.42 4.95
N LEU A 20 -12.42 -2.29 5.92
CA LEU A 20 -11.45 -3.06 6.70
C LEU A 20 -11.53 -4.54 6.32
N VAL A 21 -10.41 -5.19 6.16
CA VAL A 21 -10.30 -6.64 6.11
C VAL A 21 -9.76 -7.13 7.45
N VAL A 22 -10.54 -7.92 8.15
CA VAL A 22 -10.25 -8.42 9.50
C VAL A 22 -9.98 -9.91 9.44
N SER A 23 -8.92 -10.37 10.08
CA SER A 23 -8.56 -11.78 10.17
C SER A 23 -7.99 -12.15 11.54
N GLY A 24 -8.00 -13.45 11.87
CA GLY A 24 -7.43 -13.96 13.12
C GLY A 24 -8.26 -13.66 14.37
N VAL A 25 -9.55 -13.39 14.20
CA VAL A 25 -10.53 -13.20 15.28
C VAL A 25 -11.92 -13.57 14.75
N SER A 26 -12.84 -13.98 15.63
CA SER A 26 -14.24 -14.20 15.21
C SER A 26 -14.95 -12.88 14.96
N ASN A 27 -15.91 -12.87 14.02
CA ASN A 27 -16.71 -11.68 13.69
C ASN A 27 -17.37 -11.09 14.93
N ALA A 28 -18.00 -11.92 15.75
CA ALA A 28 -18.66 -11.46 16.99
C ALA A 28 -17.70 -10.78 17.96
N ALA A 29 -16.48 -11.29 18.12
CA ALA A 29 -15.49 -10.67 19.01
C ALA A 29 -14.95 -9.35 18.43
N PHE A 30 -14.78 -9.25 17.12
CA PHE A 30 -14.38 -8.01 16.47
C PHE A 30 -15.48 -6.96 16.55
N GLU A 31 -16.73 -7.32 16.23
CA GLU A 31 -17.88 -6.42 16.28
C GLU A 31 -18.16 -5.90 17.70
N ALA A 32 -18.03 -6.77 18.70
CA ALA A 32 -18.14 -6.36 20.11
C ALA A 32 -17.07 -5.36 20.52
N ALA A 33 -15.82 -5.55 20.08
CA ALA A 33 -14.75 -4.60 20.33
C ALA A 33 -14.95 -3.28 19.57
N ALA A 34 -15.35 -3.34 18.31
CA ALA A 34 -15.61 -2.17 17.48
C ALA A 34 -16.78 -1.32 18.01
N SER A 35 -17.82 -1.95 18.58
CA SER A 35 -18.96 -1.22 19.15
C SER A 35 -18.62 -0.38 20.39
N THR A 36 -17.47 -0.62 21.01
CA THR A 36 -16.98 0.14 22.18
C THR A 36 -15.84 1.10 21.82
N ASP A 37 -15.42 1.11 20.56
CA ASP A 37 -14.32 1.95 20.08
C ASP A 37 -14.87 3.31 19.60
N GLU A 38 -14.54 4.37 20.30
CA GLU A 38 -14.96 5.75 19.98
C GLU A 38 -14.46 6.26 18.62
N SER A 39 -13.53 5.53 17.99
CA SER A 39 -13.04 5.85 16.65
C SER A 39 -13.94 5.33 15.53
N ILE A 40 -14.94 4.51 15.86
CA ILE A 40 -15.84 3.85 14.90
C ILE A 40 -17.29 4.26 15.19
N ASP A 41 -17.88 5.03 14.27
CA ASP A 41 -19.29 5.45 14.36
C ASP A 41 -20.25 4.42 13.77
N ALA A 42 -19.81 3.69 12.77
CA ALA A 42 -20.60 2.66 12.11
C ALA A 42 -19.75 1.49 11.61
N LEU A 43 -20.29 0.28 11.72
CA LEU A 43 -19.67 -0.94 11.21
C LEU A 43 -20.73 -1.78 10.50
N GLN A 44 -20.43 -2.19 9.26
CA GLN A 44 -21.31 -3.06 8.49
C GLN A 44 -20.50 -4.17 7.84
N GLN A 45 -20.84 -5.42 8.10
CA GLN A 45 -20.27 -6.56 7.40
C GLN A 45 -20.70 -6.54 5.92
N VAL A 46 -19.73 -6.67 5.02
CA VAL A 46 -19.95 -6.62 3.56
C VAL A 46 -19.72 -7.99 2.92
N LEU A 47 -18.66 -8.67 3.35
CA LEU A 47 -18.29 -9.98 2.82
C LEU A 47 -17.68 -10.82 3.95
N ASP A 48 -18.12 -12.06 4.04
CA ASP A 48 -17.56 -13.07 4.93
C ASP A 48 -16.88 -14.16 4.10
N ALA A 49 -15.59 -14.33 4.30
CA ALA A 49 -14.78 -15.35 3.64
C ALA A 49 -14.14 -16.26 4.69
N GLU A 50 -13.69 -17.46 4.30
CA GLU A 50 -13.22 -18.48 5.25
C GLU A 50 -12.11 -18.02 6.21
N GLN A 51 -11.26 -17.06 5.81
CA GLN A 51 -10.12 -16.61 6.62
C GLN A 51 -10.14 -15.14 7.00
N SER A 52 -11.09 -14.38 6.48
CA SER A 52 -11.19 -12.94 6.73
C SER A 52 -12.58 -12.41 6.43
N THR A 53 -12.95 -11.36 7.10
CA THR A 53 -14.23 -10.67 6.91
C THR A 53 -13.98 -9.22 6.52
N MET A 54 -14.69 -8.75 5.52
CA MET A 54 -14.64 -7.35 5.08
C MET A 54 -15.79 -6.57 5.71
N TYR A 55 -15.43 -5.46 6.32
CA TYR A 55 -16.38 -4.51 6.92
C TYR A 55 -16.30 -3.17 6.22
N ARG A 56 -17.45 -2.53 6.03
CA ARG A 56 -17.54 -1.09 5.78
C ARG A 56 -17.55 -0.39 7.13
N VAL A 57 -16.73 0.66 7.27
CA VAL A 57 -16.56 1.41 8.51
C VAL A 57 -16.92 2.87 8.29
N GLY A 58 -17.74 3.43 9.18
CA GLY A 58 -17.83 4.87 9.37
C GLY A 58 -16.90 5.26 10.51
N TRP A 59 -15.96 6.13 10.22
CA TRP A 59 -15.01 6.62 11.21
C TRP A 59 -15.61 7.78 12.00
N GLY A 60 -15.33 7.84 13.29
CA GLY A 60 -15.69 8.97 14.12
C GLY A 60 -14.94 10.26 13.73
N ASP A 61 -15.53 11.40 14.03
CA ASP A 61 -15.06 12.75 13.66
C ASP A 61 -13.58 12.97 13.94
N ARG A 62 -13.07 12.41 15.04
CA ARG A 62 -11.67 12.57 15.45
C ARG A 62 -10.69 11.89 14.47
N VAL A 63 -11.05 10.71 13.97
CA VAL A 63 -10.25 9.98 12.97
C VAL A 63 -10.38 10.64 11.61
N GLU A 64 -11.59 11.03 11.23
CA GLU A 64 -11.82 11.75 9.98
C GLU A 64 -11.05 13.07 9.92
N ALA A 65 -11.09 13.86 10.99
CA ALA A 65 -10.33 15.11 11.07
C ALA A 65 -8.82 14.87 10.97
N LEU A 66 -8.30 13.85 11.66
CA LEU A 66 -6.88 13.49 11.60
C LEU A 66 -6.46 13.11 10.16
N VAL A 67 -7.21 12.23 9.53
CA VAL A 67 -6.85 11.79 8.18
C VAL A 67 -7.04 12.90 7.15
N ARG A 68 -8.12 13.66 7.23
CA ARG A 68 -8.37 14.81 6.35
C ARG A 68 -7.27 15.86 6.43
N GLU A 69 -6.71 16.07 7.60
CA GLU A 69 -5.60 17.02 7.79
C GLU A 69 -4.28 16.52 7.18
N TYR A 70 -4.07 15.21 7.17
CA TYR A 70 -2.83 14.59 6.70
C TYR A 70 -2.90 13.98 5.30
N THR A 71 -4.10 13.85 4.72
CA THR A 71 -4.27 13.46 3.32
C THR A 71 -4.65 14.69 2.51
N ASN A 72 -3.74 15.16 1.70
CA ASN A 72 -3.91 16.26 0.76
C ASN A 72 -3.33 15.87 -0.60
N GLU A 73 -3.29 16.79 -1.53
CA GLU A 73 -2.73 16.57 -2.87
C GLU A 73 -1.29 16.01 -2.85
N ASN A 74 -0.52 16.33 -1.80
CA ASN A 74 0.90 16.01 -1.67
C ASN A 74 1.19 14.85 -0.70
N THR A 75 0.16 14.26 -0.09
CA THR A 75 0.31 13.18 0.90
C THR A 75 -0.79 12.15 0.74
N SER A 76 -0.42 10.87 0.63
CA SER A 76 -1.38 9.78 0.45
C SER A 76 -1.06 8.59 1.35
N ILE A 77 -2.06 8.07 2.04
CA ILE A 77 -1.93 6.81 2.78
C ILE A 77 -2.06 5.65 1.78
N LEU A 78 -0.99 4.92 1.58
CA LEU A 78 -0.94 3.79 0.63
C LEU A 78 -1.41 2.48 1.26
N LYS A 79 -1.17 2.30 2.56
CA LYS A 79 -1.54 1.10 3.30
C LYS A 79 -1.61 1.41 4.80
N ALA A 80 -2.57 0.78 5.47
CA ALA A 80 -2.62 0.76 6.91
C ALA A 80 -2.85 -0.67 7.41
N ARG A 81 -2.18 -1.04 8.50
CA ARG A 81 -2.33 -2.34 9.14
C ARG A 81 -2.35 -2.16 10.66
N GLY A 82 -3.43 -2.58 11.30
CA GLY A 82 -3.61 -2.57 12.74
C GLY A 82 -3.37 -3.95 13.34
N THR A 83 -2.77 -3.97 14.52
CA THR A 83 -2.61 -5.14 15.38
C THR A 83 -2.83 -4.70 16.83
N ALA A 84 -2.79 -5.63 17.78
CA ALA A 84 -2.82 -5.28 19.21
C ALA A 84 -1.66 -4.36 19.65
N GLY A 85 -0.56 -4.32 18.89
CA GLY A 85 0.59 -3.45 19.16
C GLY A 85 0.49 -2.05 18.57
N GLY A 86 -0.59 -1.74 17.84
CA GLY A 86 -0.80 -0.44 17.18
C GLY A 86 -0.92 -0.53 15.66
N TRP A 87 -0.85 0.63 15.03
CA TRP A 87 -0.99 0.77 13.59
C TRP A 87 0.36 0.99 12.90
N ILE A 88 0.54 0.33 11.77
CA ILE A 88 1.63 0.59 10.82
C ILE A 88 1.01 1.21 9.58
N LEU A 89 1.43 2.43 9.26
CA LEU A 89 0.98 3.17 8.10
C LEU A 89 2.12 3.25 7.07
N ARG A 90 1.78 3.06 5.81
CA ARG A 90 2.65 3.41 4.69
C ARG A 90 2.11 4.65 4.02
N ILE A 91 2.84 5.73 4.11
CA ILE A 91 2.43 7.04 3.62
C ILE A 91 3.40 7.48 2.54
N ARG A 92 2.88 8.03 1.45
CA ARG A 92 3.66 8.69 0.40
C ARG A 92 3.58 10.19 0.60
N PHE A 93 4.73 10.84 0.48
CA PHE A 93 4.88 12.28 0.46
C PHE A 93 5.55 12.70 -0.86
N ASP A 94 5.15 13.81 -1.44
CA ASP A 94 5.72 14.31 -2.69
C ASP A 94 7.09 14.99 -2.49
N SER A 95 7.45 15.32 -1.24
CA SER A 95 8.77 15.85 -0.91
C SER A 95 9.23 15.42 0.49
N HIS A 96 10.54 15.44 0.69
CA HIS A 96 11.15 15.13 1.99
C HIS A 96 10.76 16.17 3.07
N ALA A 97 10.56 17.42 2.71
CA ALA A 97 10.15 18.49 3.64
C ALA A 97 8.80 18.17 4.31
N LEU A 98 7.83 17.64 3.54
CA LEU A 98 6.52 17.25 4.05
C LEU A 98 6.57 16.13 5.11
N VAL A 99 7.58 15.28 5.08
CA VAL A 99 7.78 14.27 6.14
C VAL A 99 8.08 14.96 7.47
N GLY A 100 8.93 15.99 7.44
CA GLY A 100 9.27 16.78 8.63
C GLY A 100 8.07 17.53 9.21
N GLU A 101 7.28 18.17 8.34
CA GLU A 101 6.05 18.88 8.73
C GLU A 101 5.02 17.91 9.34
N PHE A 102 4.76 16.79 8.67
CA PHE A 102 3.85 15.76 9.15
C PHE A 102 4.24 15.21 10.53
N THR A 103 5.52 14.84 10.68
CA THR A 103 6.01 14.30 11.94
C THR A 103 6.04 15.36 13.06
N GLY A 104 6.27 16.62 12.72
CA GLY A 104 6.15 17.76 13.64
C GLY A 104 4.72 17.90 14.15
N HIS A 105 3.74 17.94 13.25
CA HIS A 105 2.33 18.06 13.61
C HIS A 105 1.81 16.91 14.47
N LEU A 106 2.22 15.67 14.22
CA LEU A 106 1.86 14.54 15.07
C LEU A 106 2.38 14.71 16.49
N ARG A 107 3.64 15.17 16.61
CA ARG A 107 4.29 15.39 17.92
C ARG A 107 3.61 16.51 18.70
N ASP A 108 3.31 17.64 18.03
CA ASP A 108 2.68 18.81 18.65
C ASP A 108 1.27 18.50 19.17
N ARG A 109 0.59 17.53 18.58
CA ARG A 109 -0.72 17.02 19.02
C ARG A 109 -0.67 15.86 19.98
N GLY A 110 0.53 15.44 20.39
CA GLY A 110 0.72 14.36 21.35
C GLY A 110 0.37 12.97 20.80
N PHE A 111 0.39 12.78 19.48
CA PHE A 111 0.26 11.44 18.90
C PHE A 111 1.60 10.69 19.01
N PRO A 112 1.66 9.58 19.75
CA PRO A 112 2.84 8.75 19.77
C PRO A 112 3.04 8.07 18.41
N PHE A 113 4.20 8.24 17.81
CA PHE A 113 4.58 7.53 16.58
C PHE A 113 6.09 7.29 16.51
N ASP A 114 6.46 6.25 15.80
CA ASP A 114 7.83 5.92 15.47
C ASP A 114 8.00 5.85 13.96
N LEU A 115 9.01 6.56 13.42
CA LEU A 115 9.39 6.44 12.02
C LEU A 115 10.20 5.16 11.81
N VAL A 116 9.55 4.10 11.36
CA VAL A 116 10.18 2.78 11.17
C VAL A 116 11.12 2.76 9.97
N ARG A 117 10.73 3.41 8.87
CA ARG A 117 11.49 3.41 7.62
C ARG A 117 11.11 4.59 6.74
N LEU A 118 12.11 5.21 6.11
CA LEU A 118 11.94 6.24 5.08
C LEU A 118 12.66 5.78 3.81
N HIS A 119 11.98 5.89 2.67
CA HIS A 119 12.54 5.59 1.36
C HIS A 119 12.27 6.73 0.41
N GLU A 120 13.27 7.13 -0.32
CA GLU A 120 13.09 7.97 -1.50
C GLU A 120 12.59 7.10 -2.67
N MET A 121 11.47 7.47 -3.29
CA MET A 121 10.98 6.80 -4.49
C MET A 121 11.67 7.43 -5.70
N SER A 122 12.66 6.75 -6.25
CA SER A 122 13.15 7.06 -7.60
C SER A 122 12.34 6.28 -8.64
N TYR A 123 12.21 6.83 -9.84
CA TYR A 123 11.56 6.15 -10.98
C TYR A 123 12.17 4.76 -11.26
N ALA A 124 13.45 4.55 -10.92
CA ALA A 124 14.13 3.28 -11.02
C ALA A 124 13.64 2.19 -10.05
N GLN A 125 12.82 2.54 -9.05
CA GLN A 125 12.31 1.57 -8.04
C GLN A 125 10.86 1.13 -8.29
N THR A 126 10.26 1.48 -9.42
CA THR A 126 8.87 1.07 -9.75
C THR A 126 8.74 -0.47 -9.79
N GLY A 127 9.83 -1.20 -10.11
CA GLY A 127 9.86 -2.66 -10.05
C GLY A 127 9.94 -3.25 -8.63
N SER A 128 10.47 -2.52 -7.65
CA SER A 128 10.64 -3.05 -6.27
C SER A 128 9.33 -3.24 -5.51
N GLN A 129 8.24 -2.57 -5.92
CA GLN A 129 6.92 -2.80 -5.34
C GLN A 129 6.36 -4.19 -5.66
N PHE A 130 6.86 -4.84 -6.70
CA PHE A 130 6.52 -6.21 -7.10
C PHE A 130 7.58 -7.23 -6.64
N GLY A 131 8.54 -6.83 -5.80
CA GLY A 131 9.61 -7.69 -5.32
C GLY A 131 10.70 -7.97 -6.36
N LEU A 132 10.72 -7.25 -7.49
CA LEU A 132 11.73 -7.40 -8.51
C LEU A 132 13.03 -6.67 -8.13
N THR A 133 14.15 -7.30 -8.38
CA THR A 133 15.46 -6.63 -8.35
C THR A 133 15.59 -5.63 -9.51
N PRO A 134 16.48 -4.63 -9.43
CA PRO A 134 16.71 -3.71 -10.55
C PRO A 134 17.02 -4.41 -11.88
N LYS A 135 17.81 -5.48 -11.85
CA LYS A 135 18.16 -6.29 -13.03
C LYS A 135 16.97 -7.09 -13.58
N GLN A 136 16.08 -7.56 -12.73
CA GLN A 136 14.84 -8.24 -13.15
C GLN A 136 13.86 -7.25 -13.76
N ASN A 137 13.72 -6.06 -13.16
CA ASN A 137 12.86 -5.01 -13.70
C ASN A 137 13.37 -4.51 -15.06
N GLU A 138 14.66 -4.28 -15.21
CA GLU A 138 15.29 -3.91 -16.48
C GLU A 138 15.00 -4.96 -17.57
N ALA A 139 15.24 -6.24 -17.26
CA ALA A 139 14.98 -7.34 -18.19
C ALA A 139 13.51 -7.44 -18.60
N LEU A 140 12.58 -7.27 -17.66
CA LEU A 140 11.14 -7.31 -17.91
C LEU A 140 10.68 -6.14 -18.80
N VAL A 141 11.14 -4.92 -18.51
CA VAL A 141 10.79 -3.70 -19.26
C VAL A 141 11.33 -3.77 -20.68
N THR A 142 12.61 -4.16 -20.85
CA THR A 142 13.20 -4.31 -22.18
C THR A 142 12.50 -5.39 -23.01
N ALA A 143 12.22 -6.55 -22.42
CA ALA A 143 11.48 -7.61 -23.10
C ALA A 143 10.07 -7.15 -23.51
N TRP A 144 9.39 -6.37 -22.68
CA TRP A 144 8.07 -5.81 -22.99
C TRP A 144 8.13 -4.78 -24.10
N GLN A 145 9.07 -3.85 -24.06
CA GLN A 145 9.25 -2.81 -25.07
C GLN A 145 9.62 -3.37 -26.45
N MET A 146 10.33 -4.49 -26.48
CA MET A 146 10.71 -5.18 -27.72
C MET A 146 9.62 -6.12 -28.25
N GLY A 147 8.44 -6.20 -27.61
CA GLY A 147 7.34 -7.06 -28.05
C GLY A 147 7.55 -8.57 -27.82
N PHE A 148 8.41 -8.93 -26.85
CA PHE A 148 8.66 -10.35 -26.53
C PHE A 148 7.43 -11.08 -26.01
N PHE A 149 6.50 -10.36 -25.38
CA PHE A 149 5.26 -10.90 -24.82
C PHE A 149 4.07 -10.76 -25.77
N GLU A 150 4.24 -10.16 -26.94
CA GLU A 150 3.17 -10.01 -27.93
C GLU A 150 2.81 -11.36 -28.61
N LEU A 151 1.60 -11.45 -29.15
CA LEU A 151 1.11 -12.61 -29.91
C LEU A 151 0.64 -12.18 -31.30
N PRO A 152 1.39 -12.48 -32.37
CA PRO A 152 2.69 -13.20 -32.39
C PRO A 152 3.83 -12.38 -31.80
N ARG A 153 4.87 -13.05 -31.29
CA ARG A 153 6.05 -12.36 -30.74
C ARG A 153 6.76 -11.54 -31.81
N GLU A 154 7.10 -10.31 -31.48
CA GLU A 154 7.84 -9.40 -32.39
C GLU A 154 9.35 -9.58 -32.28
N THR A 155 9.83 -10.20 -31.19
CA THR A 155 11.27 -10.43 -30.94
C THR A 155 11.55 -11.80 -30.32
N SER A 156 12.82 -12.17 -30.27
CA SER A 156 13.30 -13.42 -29.67
C SER A 156 13.99 -13.18 -28.32
N MET A 157 14.09 -14.24 -27.49
CA MET A 157 14.88 -14.23 -26.26
C MET A 157 16.35 -13.83 -26.52
N ALA A 158 16.93 -14.25 -27.64
CA ALA A 158 18.29 -13.92 -28.01
C ALA A 158 18.45 -12.43 -28.31
N ALA A 159 17.51 -11.82 -29.03
CA ALA A 159 17.57 -10.40 -29.38
C ALA A 159 17.40 -9.51 -28.12
N VAL A 160 16.52 -9.89 -27.18
CA VAL A 160 16.39 -9.16 -25.90
C VAL A 160 17.65 -9.30 -25.04
N ALA A 161 18.28 -10.47 -25.05
CA ALA A 161 19.52 -10.69 -24.30
C ALA A 161 20.69 -9.89 -24.90
N GLU A 162 20.76 -9.78 -26.23
CA GLU A 162 21.73 -8.95 -26.94
C GLU A 162 21.56 -7.46 -26.59
N GLU A 163 20.33 -6.94 -26.58
CA GLU A 163 20.03 -5.55 -26.20
C GLU A 163 20.51 -5.22 -24.78
N LEU A 164 20.46 -6.19 -23.87
CA LEU A 164 20.87 -6.05 -22.46
C LEU A 164 22.34 -6.40 -22.21
N ASP A 165 23.10 -6.75 -23.27
CA ASP A 165 24.49 -7.22 -23.18
C ASP A 165 24.68 -8.39 -22.20
N ILE A 166 23.75 -9.37 -22.26
CA ILE A 166 23.76 -10.58 -21.41
C ILE A 166 23.52 -11.83 -22.25
N THR A 167 23.76 -12.99 -21.65
CA THR A 167 23.42 -14.26 -22.30
C THR A 167 21.91 -14.55 -22.24
N PRO A 168 21.34 -15.30 -23.22
CA PRO A 168 19.93 -15.74 -23.15
C PRO A 168 19.61 -16.54 -21.89
N GLN A 169 20.56 -17.30 -21.36
CA GLN A 169 20.41 -18.00 -20.09
C GLN A 169 20.25 -17.03 -18.92
N SER A 170 21.11 -16.00 -18.86
CA SER A 170 21.03 -14.95 -17.82
C SER A 170 19.72 -14.16 -17.90
N LEU A 171 19.22 -13.88 -19.11
CA LEU A 171 17.92 -13.26 -19.31
C LEU A 171 16.78 -14.16 -18.79
N SER A 172 16.81 -15.46 -19.12
CA SER A 172 15.83 -16.43 -18.64
C SER A 172 15.77 -16.49 -17.12
N ASP A 173 16.91 -16.42 -16.44
CA ASP A 173 16.98 -16.42 -14.97
C ASP A 173 16.47 -15.11 -14.36
N ARG A 174 16.63 -13.98 -15.06
CA ARG A 174 16.07 -12.68 -14.61
C ARG A 174 14.55 -12.60 -14.78
N LEU A 175 14.00 -13.28 -15.79
CA LEU A 175 12.55 -13.28 -16.10
C LEU A 175 11.76 -14.38 -15.35
N ARG A 176 12.41 -15.24 -14.58
CA ARG A 176 11.79 -16.29 -13.78
C ARG A 176 11.45 -15.77 -12.39
#